data_be90f77b93613d714dd914d7921a6d11
#
_entry.id   be90f77b93613d714dd914d7921a6d11
#
_cell.length_a   1.000
_cell.length_b   1.000
_cell.length_c   1.000
_cell.angle_alpha   90.00
_cell.angle_beta   90.00
_cell.angle_gamma   90.00
#
_symmetry.space_group_name_H-M   'P 1'
#
loop_
_entity.id
_entity.type
_entity.pdbx_description
1 polymer ?
#
loop_
_entity_poly.entity_id
_entity_poly.type
_entity_poly.pdbx_seq_one_letter_code
_entity_poly.pdbx_strand_id
1 'polypeptide(L)'
;ERTIVAKPFCNLIRFKRFSDDLDVIKKLKDDPVVLVVAPLSGHHSTLLRDTVRTLLQDHKVYITDWIDARIVPADAGDFGLDDYVHYVQDFIRAIGADDLHVISVCQPTVPTLGAISLMASAGEKTPASMIMMGGPIDARKSPTAVNNLADQKSYDWFESHVIYKVPPSYPGAGRKVYPGFLQHTGFIAMNPQNHLQSHWDYFQNLVRGDEQDAEAHIRFYDE
;
A
#
# COMPACT_ATOMS: atom_id res chain seq x y z
N GLU A 1 6.35 -10.58 12.73
CA GLU A 1 6.63 -10.25 11.32
C GLU A 1 7.95 -10.89 10.88
N ARG A 2 8.04 -11.22 9.60
CA ARG A 2 9.29 -11.71 9.00
C ARG A 2 9.40 -11.20 7.56
N THR A 3 10.50 -10.54 7.24
CA THR A 3 10.85 -10.18 5.86
C THR A 3 11.20 -11.45 5.08
N ILE A 4 10.54 -11.66 3.97
CA ILE A 4 10.73 -12.80 3.07
C ILE A 4 11.60 -12.40 1.89
N VAL A 5 11.34 -11.22 1.31
CA VAL A 5 12.13 -10.61 0.24
C VAL A 5 12.41 -9.18 0.64
N ALA A 6 13.64 -8.72 0.49
CA ALA A 6 14.03 -7.33 0.66
C ALA A 6 14.47 -6.78 -0.70
N LYS A 7 13.84 -5.69 -1.12
CA LYS A 7 14.19 -4.91 -2.31
C LYS A 7 14.42 -3.45 -1.91
N PRO A 8 15.12 -2.65 -2.72
CA PRO A 8 15.45 -1.27 -2.36
C PRO A 8 14.25 -0.42 -1.96
N PHE A 9 13.12 -0.55 -2.64
CA PHE A 9 11.92 0.27 -2.42
C PHE A 9 10.79 -0.44 -1.67
N CYS A 10 10.86 -1.76 -1.50
CA CYS A 10 9.77 -2.51 -0.87
C CYS A 10 10.24 -3.84 -0.30
N ASN A 11 9.80 -4.16 0.89
CA ASN A 11 9.94 -5.49 1.46
C ASN A 11 8.66 -6.31 1.27
N LEU A 12 8.81 -7.62 1.13
CA LEU A 12 7.71 -8.57 1.29
C LEU A 12 7.74 -9.09 2.72
N ILE A 13 6.73 -8.76 3.50
CA ILE A 13 6.60 -9.19 4.90
C ILE A 13 5.58 -10.32 5.00
N ARG A 14 5.86 -11.31 5.83
CA ARG A 14 4.94 -12.36 6.25
C ARG A 14 4.61 -12.21 7.72
N PHE A 15 3.32 -12.22 8.05
CA PHE A 15 2.85 -12.36 9.43
C PHE A 15 2.76 -13.83 9.79
N LYS A 16 3.36 -14.23 10.91
CA LYS A 16 3.26 -15.59 11.44
C LYS A 16 2.29 -15.62 12.62
N ARG A 17 1.41 -16.60 12.60
CA ARG A 17 0.61 -16.99 13.76
C ARG A 17 1.31 -18.10 14.51
N PHE A 18 1.19 -18.08 15.81
CA PHE A 18 1.77 -19.09 16.71
C PHE A 18 0.67 -19.67 17.58
N SER A 19 0.78 -20.94 17.87
CA SER A 19 -0.08 -21.64 18.84
C SER A 19 0.73 -22.77 19.46
N ASP A 20 0.44 -23.11 20.70
CA ASP A 20 0.98 -24.28 21.37
C ASP A 20 0.06 -25.50 21.19
N ASP A 21 -1.14 -25.29 20.63
CA ASP A 21 -2.11 -26.34 20.31
C ASP A 21 -1.80 -27.00 18.97
N LEU A 22 -1.57 -28.32 18.98
CA LEU A 22 -1.21 -29.09 17.80
C LEU A 22 -2.31 -29.13 16.73
N ASP A 23 -3.57 -29.09 17.11
CA ASP A 23 -4.68 -29.09 16.15
C ASP A 23 -4.83 -27.73 15.48
N VAL A 24 -4.59 -26.64 16.21
CA VAL A 24 -4.48 -25.31 15.64
C VAL A 24 -3.29 -25.23 14.68
N ILE A 25 -2.12 -25.76 15.06
CA ILE A 25 -0.93 -25.77 14.17
C ILE A 25 -1.21 -26.51 12.87
N LYS A 26 -1.93 -27.64 12.90
CA LYS A 26 -2.32 -28.37 11.68
C LYS A 26 -3.21 -27.50 10.81
N LYS A 27 -4.26 -26.89 11.37
CA LYS A 27 -5.15 -25.98 10.63
C LYS A 27 -4.39 -24.84 9.99
N LEU A 28 -3.45 -24.21 10.72
CA LEU A 28 -2.61 -23.12 10.18
C LEU A 28 -1.78 -23.53 8.95
N LYS A 29 -1.47 -24.82 8.77
CA LYS A 29 -0.73 -25.30 7.58
C LYS A 29 -1.58 -25.34 6.33
N ASP A 30 -2.88 -25.57 6.49
CA ASP A 30 -3.83 -25.73 5.39
C ASP A 30 -4.54 -24.40 5.02
N ASP A 31 -4.36 -23.36 5.83
CA ASP A 31 -4.95 -22.04 5.55
C ASP A 31 -4.47 -21.46 4.22
N PRO A 32 -5.38 -20.85 3.44
CA PRO A 32 -5.06 -20.24 2.16
C PRO A 32 -4.04 -19.11 2.31
N VAL A 33 -3.32 -18.84 1.22
CA VAL A 33 -2.26 -17.84 1.18
C VAL A 33 -2.77 -16.57 0.51
N VAL A 34 -2.60 -15.42 1.18
CA VAL A 34 -3.00 -14.11 0.66
C VAL A 34 -1.80 -13.17 0.61
N LEU A 35 -1.60 -12.53 -0.53
CA LEU A 35 -0.73 -11.36 -0.69
C LEU A 35 -1.60 -10.10 -0.71
N VAL A 36 -1.38 -9.21 0.24
CA VAL A 36 -1.98 -7.88 0.26
C VAL A 36 -0.98 -6.90 -0.36
N VAL A 37 -1.35 -6.28 -1.47
CA VAL A 37 -0.54 -5.22 -2.09
C VAL A 37 -1.02 -3.88 -1.57
N ALA A 38 -0.22 -3.28 -0.68
CA ALA A 38 -0.52 -2.01 -0.04
C ALA A 38 -0.24 -0.82 -0.98
N PRO A 39 -0.95 0.30 -0.85
CA PRO A 39 -0.64 1.52 -1.58
C PRO A 39 0.73 2.09 -1.21
N LEU A 40 1.32 2.90 -2.09
CA LEU A 40 2.59 3.59 -1.86
C LEU A 40 2.47 4.69 -0.80
N SER A 41 1.28 5.25 -0.64
CA SER A 41 1.00 6.32 0.33
C SER A 41 0.63 5.73 1.69
N GLY A 42 1.23 6.27 2.75
CA GLY A 42 1.02 5.82 4.11
C GLY A 42 1.71 4.49 4.43
N HIS A 43 1.75 4.16 5.70
CA HIS A 43 2.35 2.92 6.17
C HIS A 43 1.33 1.77 6.12
N HIS A 44 1.77 0.58 5.68
CA HIS A 44 0.88 -0.59 5.55
C HIS A 44 0.18 -0.96 6.86
N SER A 45 0.86 -0.77 8.00
CA SER A 45 0.32 -1.10 9.32
C SER A 45 -0.76 -0.14 9.79
N THR A 46 -0.89 1.03 9.19
CA THR A 46 -1.94 1.99 9.52
C THR A 46 -3.17 1.77 8.66
N LEU A 47 -3.00 1.83 7.34
CA LEU A 47 -4.13 1.78 6.41
C LEU A 47 -4.77 0.39 6.33
N LEU A 48 -3.99 -0.68 6.44
CA LEU A 48 -4.45 -2.05 6.22
C LEU A 48 -4.40 -2.93 7.48
N ARG A 49 -4.20 -2.33 8.66
CA ARG A 49 -4.11 -3.04 9.94
C ARG A 49 -5.29 -4.00 10.17
N ASP A 50 -6.50 -3.49 10.04
CA ASP A 50 -7.69 -4.28 10.33
C ASP A 50 -7.98 -5.31 9.23
N THR A 51 -7.64 -4.99 7.98
CA THR A 51 -7.67 -5.95 6.87
C THR A 51 -6.74 -7.13 7.17
N VAL A 52 -5.50 -6.85 7.55
CA VAL A 52 -4.51 -7.88 7.91
C VAL A 52 -4.96 -8.67 9.13
N ARG A 53 -5.45 -8.01 10.18
CA ARG A 53 -5.96 -8.68 11.40
C ARG A 53 -7.13 -9.62 11.10
N THR A 54 -8.04 -9.20 10.24
CA THR A 54 -9.18 -10.01 9.83
C THR A 54 -8.71 -11.23 9.03
N LEU A 55 -7.84 -11.04 8.04
CA LEU A 55 -7.28 -12.12 7.24
C LEU A 55 -6.46 -13.10 8.07
N LEU A 56 -5.75 -12.64 9.09
CA LEU A 56 -4.93 -13.49 9.95
C LEU A 56 -5.76 -14.48 10.80
N GLN A 57 -7.06 -14.37 10.86
CA GLN A 57 -7.90 -15.32 11.58
C GLN A 57 -7.89 -16.70 10.91
N ASP A 58 -7.82 -16.74 9.57
CA ASP A 58 -7.94 -17.97 8.78
C ASP A 58 -7.08 -18.01 7.50
N HIS A 59 -6.13 -17.07 7.34
CA HIS A 59 -5.22 -17.02 6.18
C HIS A 59 -3.76 -16.88 6.59
N LYS A 60 -2.86 -17.31 5.72
CA LYS A 60 -1.44 -16.95 5.74
C LYS A 60 -1.26 -15.64 5.00
N VAL A 61 -0.89 -14.57 5.70
CA VAL A 61 -0.87 -13.22 5.15
C VAL A 61 0.54 -12.76 4.86
N TYR A 62 0.73 -12.29 3.62
CA TYR A 62 1.87 -11.53 3.16
C TYR A 62 1.43 -10.13 2.80
N ILE A 63 2.31 -9.13 2.96
CA ILE A 63 2.03 -7.74 2.61
C ILE A 63 3.27 -7.07 2.03
N THR A 64 3.06 -6.14 1.12
CA THR A 64 4.10 -5.23 0.64
C THR A 64 4.32 -4.13 1.66
N ASP A 65 5.58 -3.91 2.05
CA ASP A 65 6.03 -2.88 2.97
C ASP A 65 6.92 -1.90 2.21
N TRP A 66 6.31 -0.78 1.78
CA TRP A 66 6.99 0.24 0.98
C TRP A 66 7.91 1.08 1.83
N ILE A 67 9.14 1.24 1.37
CA ILE A 67 10.18 2.00 2.03
C ILE A 67 10.06 3.47 1.61
N ASP A 68 10.15 4.39 2.57
CA ASP A 68 10.17 5.81 2.27
C ASP A 68 11.32 6.14 1.29
N ALA A 69 10.95 6.69 0.14
CA ALA A 69 11.90 6.98 -0.94
C ALA A 69 13.04 7.93 -0.54
N ARG A 70 12.87 8.70 0.56
CA ARG A 70 13.94 9.55 1.12
C ARG A 70 15.10 8.74 1.68
N ILE A 71 14.83 7.58 2.26
CA ILE A 71 15.85 6.73 2.89
C ILE A 71 16.43 5.68 1.95
N VAL A 72 15.82 5.46 0.78
CA VAL A 72 16.38 4.57 -0.24
C VAL A 72 17.60 5.26 -0.88
N PRO A 73 18.79 4.65 -0.85
CA PRO A 73 20.00 5.26 -1.41
C PRO A 73 19.82 5.71 -2.87
N ALA A 74 20.45 6.82 -3.24
CA ALA A 74 20.29 7.39 -4.60
C ALA A 74 20.83 6.46 -5.69
N ASP A 75 21.86 5.67 -5.39
CA ASP A 75 22.45 4.67 -6.30
C ASP A 75 21.56 3.45 -6.55
N ALA A 76 20.48 3.27 -5.78
CA ALA A 76 19.46 2.27 -6.08
C ALA A 76 18.64 2.60 -7.35
N GLY A 77 18.83 3.79 -7.93
CA GLY A 77 18.13 4.25 -9.12
C GLY A 77 16.76 4.84 -8.84
N ASP A 78 16.01 5.03 -9.94
CA ASP A 78 14.63 5.49 -9.89
C ASP A 78 13.66 4.32 -9.73
N PHE A 79 12.40 4.63 -9.39
CA PHE A 79 11.33 3.64 -9.26
C PHE A 79 10.10 4.15 -10.01
N GLY A 80 9.72 3.42 -11.05
CA GLY A 80 8.58 3.73 -11.91
C GLY A 80 7.49 2.67 -11.87
N LEU A 81 6.50 2.81 -12.76
CA LEU A 81 5.38 1.86 -12.86
C LEU A 81 5.85 0.47 -13.27
N ASP A 82 6.81 0.37 -14.18
CA ASP A 82 7.35 -0.90 -14.65
C ASP A 82 8.08 -1.64 -13.51
N ASP A 83 8.81 -0.90 -12.67
CA ASP A 83 9.47 -1.47 -11.49
C ASP A 83 8.44 -1.99 -10.48
N TYR A 84 7.33 -1.25 -10.30
CA TYR A 84 6.24 -1.68 -9.44
C TYR A 84 5.63 -3.00 -9.94
N VAL A 85 5.33 -3.07 -11.24
CA VAL A 85 4.83 -4.29 -11.89
C VAL A 85 5.79 -5.45 -11.66
N HIS A 86 7.08 -5.26 -11.90
CA HIS A 86 8.11 -6.28 -11.67
C HIS A 86 8.21 -6.70 -10.20
N TYR A 87 8.10 -5.75 -9.26
CA TYR A 87 8.13 -6.09 -7.83
C TYR A 87 6.95 -6.99 -7.44
N VAL A 88 5.76 -6.70 -7.93
CA VAL A 88 4.56 -7.54 -7.68
C VAL A 88 4.76 -8.94 -8.27
N GLN A 89 5.28 -9.05 -9.50
CA GLN A 89 5.58 -10.35 -10.13
C GLN A 89 6.60 -11.15 -9.30
N ASP A 90 7.67 -10.49 -8.85
CA ASP A 90 8.70 -11.16 -8.06
C ASP A 90 8.18 -11.64 -6.71
N PHE A 91 7.30 -10.86 -6.06
CA PHE A 91 6.66 -11.28 -4.83
C PHE A 91 5.70 -12.46 -5.04
N ILE A 92 4.92 -12.46 -6.13
CA ILE A 92 4.07 -13.60 -6.49
C ILE A 92 4.93 -14.86 -6.71
N ARG A 93 6.04 -14.75 -7.47
CA ARG A 93 6.98 -15.86 -7.71
C ARG A 93 7.63 -16.36 -6.41
N ALA A 94 8.02 -15.44 -5.51
CA ALA A 94 8.66 -15.78 -4.23
C ALA A 94 7.72 -16.50 -3.25
N ILE A 95 6.42 -16.18 -3.29
CA ILE A 95 5.40 -16.86 -2.47
C ILE A 95 5.03 -18.21 -3.10
N GLY A 96 4.96 -18.27 -4.43
CA GLY A 96 4.38 -19.35 -5.21
C GLY A 96 2.93 -19.03 -5.62
N ALA A 97 2.64 -19.13 -6.90
CA ALA A 97 1.37 -18.66 -7.46
C ALA A 97 0.21 -19.66 -7.30
N ASP A 98 0.48 -20.95 -7.16
CA ASP A 98 -0.54 -22.02 -7.34
C ASP A 98 -1.77 -21.89 -6.44
N ASP A 99 -1.57 -21.55 -5.17
CA ASP A 99 -2.66 -21.38 -4.19
C ASP A 99 -2.70 -19.95 -3.60
N LEU A 100 -2.17 -18.99 -4.33
CA LEU A 100 -2.06 -17.63 -3.90
C LEU A 100 -3.31 -16.83 -4.29
N HIS A 101 -3.87 -16.10 -3.33
CA HIS A 101 -4.87 -15.07 -3.55
C HIS A 101 -4.23 -13.70 -3.42
N VAL A 102 -4.53 -12.75 -4.32
CA VAL A 102 -3.99 -11.40 -4.27
C VAL A 102 -5.09 -10.40 -3.98
N ILE A 103 -4.88 -9.54 -3.01
CA ILE A 103 -5.75 -8.39 -2.69
C ILE A 103 -4.94 -7.12 -2.92
N SER A 104 -5.43 -6.24 -3.77
CA SER A 104 -4.85 -4.91 -3.99
C SER A 104 -5.87 -3.82 -3.66
N VAL A 105 -5.44 -2.82 -2.88
CA VAL A 105 -6.33 -1.79 -2.35
C VAL A 105 -5.94 -0.43 -2.90
N CYS A 106 -6.85 0.25 -3.60
CA CYS A 106 -6.66 1.58 -4.19
C CYS A 106 -5.63 1.59 -5.33
N GLN A 107 -4.61 2.44 -5.28
CA GLN A 107 -3.58 2.64 -6.30
C GLN A 107 -2.92 1.35 -6.83
N PRO A 108 -2.50 0.37 -6.00
CA PRO A 108 -1.80 -0.83 -6.47
C PRO A 108 -2.64 -1.77 -7.34
N THR A 109 -3.94 -1.53 -7.50
CA THR A 109 -4.78 -2.31 -8.42
C THR A 109 -4.26 -2.26 -9.85
N VAL A 110 -3.75 -1.13 -10.30
CA VAL A 110 -3.21 -0.93 -11.65
C VAL A 110 -1.94 -1.76 -11.88
N PRO A 111 -0.85 -1.61 -11.10
CA PRO A 111 0.35 -2.43 -11.28
C PRO A 111 0.10 -3.92 -10.99
N THR A 112 -0.82 -4.28 -10.08
CA THR A 112 -1.18 -5.68 -9.83
C THR A 112 -1.88 -6.31 -11.03
N LEU A 113 -2.82 -5.60 -11.64
CA LEU A 113 -3.47 -6.05 -12.88
C LEU A 113 -2.45 -6.22 -14.01
N GLY A 114 -1.55 -5.23 -14.19
CA GLY A 114 -0.47 -5.30 -15.15
C GLY A 114 0.46 -6.50 -14.91
N ALA A 115 0.89 -6.71 -13.67
CA ALA A 115 1.77 -7.80 -13.28
C ALA A 115 1.18 -9.18 -13.63
N ILE A 116 -0.05 -9.44 -13.21
CA ILE A 116 -0.73 -10.71 -13.42
C ILE A 116 -1.05 -10.92 -14.91
N SER A 117 -1.46 -9.86 -15.63
CA SER A 117 -1.72 -9.92 -17.07
C SER A 117 -0.47 -10.27 -17.87
N LEU A 118 0.68 -9.69 -17.51
CA LEU A 118 1.97 -10.00 -18.15
C LEU A 118 2.43 -11.42 -17.84
N MET A 119 2.26 -11.90 -16.61
CA MET A 119 2.55 -13.30 -16.26
C MET A 119 1.68 -14.26 -17.08
N ALA A 120 0.38 -13.98 -17.19
CA ALA A 120 -0.54 -14.78 -18.01
C ALA A 120 -0.13 -14.78 -19.48
N SER A 121 0.23 -13.63 -20.04
CA SER A 121 0.69 -13.50 -21.44
C SER A 121 2.00 -14.26 -21.71
N ALA A 122 2.86 -14.35 -20.70
CA ALA A 122 4.11 -15.10 -20.76
C ALA A 122 3.92 -16.63 -20.53
N GLY A 123 2.69 -17.08 -20.26
CA GLY A 123 2.41 -18.48 -19.92
C GLY A 123 2.91 -18.89 -18.53
N GLU A 124 3.21 -17.93 -17.67
CA GLU A 124 3.57 -18.19 -16.28
C GLU A 124 2.33 -18.55 -15.45
N LYS A 125 2.55 -19.26 -14.36
CA LYS A 125 1.50 -19.51 -13.37
C LYS A 125 1.04 -18.19 -12.73
N THR A 126 -0.26 -17.97 -12.66
CA THR A 126 -0.90 -16.81 -12.07
C THR A 126 -1.56 -17.16 -10.74
N PRO A 127 -1.80 -16.18 -9.86
CA PRO A 127 -2.58 -16.41 -8.64
C PRO A 127 -3.96 -16.99 -8.93
N ALA A 128 -4.48 -17.78 -7.97
CA ALA A 128 -5.80 -18.41 -8.05
C ALA A 128 -6.94 -17.39 -8.12
N SER A 129 -6.76 -16.23 -7.48
CA SER A 129 -7.68 -15.11 -7.59
C SER A 129 -6.99 -13.77 -7.39
N MET A 130 -7.62 -12.71 -7.92
CA MET A 130 -7.22 -11.33 -7.75
C MET A 130 -8.42 -10.48 -7.35
N ILE A 131 -8.34 -9.82 -6.21
CA ILE A 131 -9.34 -8.88 -5.69
C ILE A 131 -8.79 -7.47 -5.81
N MET A 132 -9.51 -6.61 -6.53
CA MET A 132 -9.15 -5.21 -6.74
C MET A 132 -10.16 -4.31 -6.04
N MET A 133 -9.72 -3.56 -5.03
CA MET A 133 -10.59 -2.75 -4.18
C MET A 133 -10.39 -1.26 -4.45
N GLY A 134 -11.39 -0.62 -5.06
CA GLY A 134 -11.46 0.83 -5.21
C GLY A 134 -10.32 1.48 -6.01
N GLY A 135 -9.76 0.78 -6.97
CA GLY A 135 -8.62 1.26 -7.74
C GLY A 135 -8.98 1.93 -9.07
N PRO A 136 -8.12 2.85 -9.56
CA PRO A 136 -8.38 3.63 -10.75
C PRO A 136 -8.00 2.87 -12.03
N ILE A 137 -8.65 1.73 -12.31
CA ILE A 137 -8.38 0.91 -13.50
C ILE A 137 -8.71 1.64 -14.79
N ASP A 138 -9.85 2.32 -14.81
CA ASP A 138 -10.22 3.25 -15.89
C ASP A 138 -10.68 4.57 -15.27
N ALA A 139 -9.78 5.54 -15.19
CA ALA A 139 -10.03 6.84 -14.59
C ALA A 139 -11.12 7.66 -15.31
N ARG A 140 -11.53 7.26 -16.52
CA ARG A 140 -12.67 7.86 -17.26
C ARG A 140 -14.02 7.40 -16.68
N LYS A 141 -14.03 6.31 -15.92
CA LYS A 141 -15.22 5.76 -15.26
C LYS A 141 -15.26 6.23 -13.81
N SER A 142 -16.31 6.96 -13.43
CA SER A 142 -16.47 7.52 -12.08
C SER A 142 -15.23 8.32 -11.60
N PRO A 143 -14.78 9.36 -12.35
CA PRO A 143 -13.57 10.08 -12.01
C PRO A 143 -13.70 10.81 -10.67
N THR A 144 -12.64 10.75 -9.87
CA THR A 144 -12.50 11.55 -8.66
C THR A 144 -12.01 12.98 -8.98
N ALA A 145 -12.02 13.88 -8.00
CA ALA A 145 -11.45 15.22 -8.14
C ALA A 145 -9.97 15.17 -8.58
N VAL A 146 -9.21 14.20 -8.11
CA VAL A 146 -7.80 13.98 -8.49
C VAL A 146 -7.69 13.55 -9.97
N ASN A 147 -8.56 12.66 -10.44
CA ASN A 147 -8.59 12.27 -11.85
C ASN A 147 -8.92 13.47 -12.76
N ASN A 148 -9.92 14.26 -12.37
CA ASN A 148 -10.28 15.47 -13.12
C ASN A 148 -9.14 16.49 -13.15
N LEU A 149 -8.38 16.64 -12.08
CA LEU A 149 -7.20 17.49 -12.04
C LEU A 149 -6.11 16.98 -13.00
N ALA A 150 -5.90 15.66 -13.08
CA ALA A 150 -4.94 15.06 -14.00
C ALA A 150 -5.31 15.29 -15.47
N ASP A 151 -6.60 15.33 -15.80
CA ASP A 151 -7.07 15.66 -17.15
C ASP A 151 -6.93 17.15 -17.49
N GLN A 152 -6.99 18.03 -16.49
CA GLN A 152 -6.95 19.50 -16.67
C GLN A 152 -5.55 20.10 -16.67
N LYS A 153 -4.57 19.41 -16.13
CA LYS A 153 -3.21 19.90 -15.95
C LYS A 153 -2.21 19.08 -16.76
N SER A 154 -1.18 19.78 -17.30
CA SER A 154 -0.10 19.13 -18.02
C SER A 154 0.86 18.40 -17.07
N TYR A 155 1.66 17.48 -17.63
CA TYR A 155 2.76 16.84 -16.90
C TYR A 155 3.72 17.87 -16.27
N ASP A 156 4.10 18.91 -17.01
CA ASP A 156 5.02 19.96 -16.53
C ASP A 156 4.46 20.72 -15.35
N TRP A 157 3.12 20.88 -15.31
CA TRP A 157 2.47 21.47 -14.15
C TRP A 157 2.64 20.59 -12.91
N PHE A 158 2.42 19.27 -13.03
CA PHE A 158 2.62 18.35 -11.91
C PHE A 158 4.08 18.32 -11.47
N GLU A 159 5.03 18.25 -12.41
CA GLU A 159 6.47 18.26 -12.12
C GLU A 159 6.90 19.51 -11.36
N SER A 160 6.32 20.67 -11.67
CA SER A 160 6.69 21.94 -11.03
C SER A 160 5.96 22.25 -9.72
N HIS A 161 4.81 21.64 -9.46
CA HIS A 161 3.95 21.99 -8.31
C HIS A 161 3.82 20.89 -7.26
N VAL A 162 3.96 19.61 -7.63
CA VAL A 162 3.74 18.49 -6.71
C VAL A 162 4.93 17.55 -6.58
N ILE A 163 5.91 17.63 -7.51
CA ILE A 163 7.10 16.81 -7.44
C ILE A 163 8.26 17.62 -6.85
N TYR A 164 8.89 17.06 -5.84
CA TYR A 164 10.02 17.68 -5.14
C TYR A 164 11.24 16.76 -5.18
N LYS A 165 12.42 17.36 -5.03
CA LYS A 165 13.65 16.59 -4.88
C LYS A 165 13.91 16.32 -3.42
N VAL A 166 14.31 15.10 -3.11
CA VAL A 166 14.77 14.71 -1.78
C VAL A 166 15.97 15.58 -1.37
N PRO A 167 15.94 16.19 -0.18
CA PRO A 167 17.03 17.03 0.32
C PRO A 167 18.37 16.29 0.45
N PRO A 168 19.51 17.01 0.37
CA PRO A 168 20.86 16.41 0.48
C PRO A 168 21.16 15.69 1.80
N SER A 169 20.36 15.95 2.85
CA SER A 169 20.52 15.31 4.17
C SER A 169 20.04 13.86 4.23
N TYR A 170 19.37 13.37 3.18
CA TYR A 170 18.84 12.01 3.13
C TYR A 170 19.62 11.12 2.16
N PRO A 171 19.65 9.80 2.37
CA PRO A 171 20.31 8.86 1.45
C PRO A 171 19.81 8.92 0.01
N GLY A 172 18.53 9.22 -0.20
CA GLY A 172 17.90 9.37 -1.52
C GLY A 172 18.03 10.76 -2.14
N ALA A 173 19.02 11.55 -1.73
CA ALA A 173 19.21 12.93 -2.18
C ALA A 173 19.09 13.10 -3.69
N GLY A 174 18.32 14.10 -4.11
CA GLY A 174 18.07 14.42 -5.52
C GLY A 174 16.98 13.62 -6.23
N ARG A 175 16.49 12.50 -5.65
CA ARG A 175 15.38 11.72 -6.21
C ARG A 175 14.12 12.58 -6.28
N LYS A 176 13.42 12.51 -7.41
CA LYS A 176 12.12 13.14 -7.55
C LYS A 176 11.06 12.31 -6.83
N VAL A 177 10.29 12.95 -5.96
CA VAL A 177 9.25 12.32 -5.16
C VAL A 177 7.98 13.16 -5.12
N TYR A 178 6.84 12.48 -4.93
CA TYR A 178 5.59 13.13 -4.54
C TYR A 178 5.48 13.07 -3.01
N PRO A 179 5.71 14.17 -2.28
CA PRO A 179 5.78 14.15 -0.82
C PRO A 179 4.47 13.75 -0.15
N GLY A 180 4.57 12.99 0.94
CA GLY A 180 3.41 12.49 1.68
C GLY A 180 2.46 13.58 2.16
N PHE A 181 2.96 14.74 2.61
CA PHE A 181 2.11 15.85 3.06
C PHE A 181 1.24 16.42 1.95
N LEU A 182 1.72 16.43 0.68
CA LEU A 182 0.90 16.84 -0.46
C LEU A 182 -0.13 15.78 -0.84
N GLN A 183 0.22 14.50 -0.73
CA GLN A 183 -0.73 13.41 -0.92
C GLN A 183 -1.84 13.49 0.12
N HIS A 184 -1.49 13.68 1.38
CA HIS A 184 -2.45 13.87 2.48
C HIS A 184 -3.39 15.06 2.22
N THR A 185 -2.84 16.20 1.79
CA THR A 185 -3.65 17.36 1.39
C THR A 185 -4.64 17.01 0.26
N GLY A 186 -4.20 16.23 -0.72
CA GLY A 186 -5.06 15.73 -1.79
C GLY A 186 -6.22 14.86 -1.28
N PHE A 187 -5.96 13.95 -0.34
CA PHE A 187 -6.99 13.11 0.28
C PHE A 187 -7.99 13.92 1.10
N ILE A 188 -7.53 14.90 1.87
CA ILE A 188 -8.40 15.82 2.61
C ILE A 188 -9.31 16.58 1.65
N ALA A 189 -8.75 17.09 0.53
CA ALA A 189 -9.51 17.84 -0.47
C ALA A 189 -10.59 17.00 -1.18
N MET A 190 -10.43 15.67 -1.25
CA MET A 190 -11.46 14.78 -1.82
C MET A 190 -12.67 14.61 -0.90
N ASN A 191 -12.52 14.73 0.41
CA ASN A 191 -13.62 14.56 1.37
C ASN A 191 -13.46 15.43 2.61
N PRO A 192 -13.47 16.77 2.47
CA PRO A 192 -13.15 17.70 3.55
C PRO A 192 -14.10 17.61 4.74
N GLN A 193 -15.39 17.29 4.50
CA GLN A 193 -16.38 17.19 5.56
C GLN A 193 -16.10 16.04 6.53
N ASN A 194 -15.69 14.88 6.02
CA ASN A 194 -15.35 13.73 6.86
C ASN A 194 -14.11 14.00 7.69
N HIS A 195 -13.12 14.69 7.13
CA HIS A 195 -11.92 15.06 7.88
C HIS A 195 -12.22 16.08 8.98
N LEU A 196 -13.07 17.08 8.71
CA LEU A 196 -13.54 18.03 9.74
C LEU A 196 -14.30 17.31 10.87
N GLN A 197 -15.19 16.37 10.52
CA GLN A 197 -15.90 15.57 11.50
C GLN A 197 -14.94 14.72 12.34
N SER A 198 -13.97 14.07 11.71
CA SER A 198 -12.96 13.26 12.40
C SER A 198 -12.14 14.09 13.40
N HIS A 199 -11.73 15.31 13.03
CA HIS A 199 -11.05 16.23 13.95
C HIS A 199 -11.95 16.71 15.09
N TRP A 200 -13.23 16.90 14.82
CA TRP A 200 -14.20 17.25 15.86
C TRP A 200 -14.41 16.10 16.85
N ASP A 201 -14.53 14.87 16.34
CA ASP A 201 -14.66 13.67 17.18
C ASP A 201 -13.40 13.46 18.03
N TYR A 202 -12.21 13.68 17.45
CA TYR A 202 -10.95 13.69 18.21
C TYR A 202 -10.97 14.68 19.37
N PHE A 203 -11.39 15.92 19.13
CA PHE A 203 -11.53 16.92 20.19
C PHE A 203 -12.51 16.46 21.29
N GLN A 204 -13.64 15.87 20.89
CA GLN A 204 -14.60 15.33 21.88
C GLN A 204 -14.02 14.17 22.68
N ASN A 205 -13.25 13.29 22.07
CA ASN A 205 -12.58 12.17 22.74
C ASN A 205 -11.57 12.68 23.77
N LEU A 206 -10.79 13.71 23.43
CA LEU A 206 -9.89 14.38 24.40
C LEU A 206 -10.65 14.95 25.59
N VAL A 207 -11.79 15.63 25.34
CA VAL A 207 -12.61 16.22 26.42
C VAL A 207 -13.23 15.15 27.32
N ARG A 208 -13.58 13.98 26.74
CA ARG A 208 -14.16 12.84 27.50
C ARG A 208 -13.11 11.98 28.21
N GLY A 209 -11.83 12.19 27.92
CA GLY A 209 -10.73 11.38 28.45
C GLY A 209 -10.60 10.01 27.77
N ASP A 210 -11.11 9.86 26.56
CA ASP A 210 -10.94 8.67 25.74
C ASP A 210 -9.60 8.70 25.01
N GLU A 211 -8.56 8.30 25.75
CA GLU A 211 -7.18 8.34 25.25
C GLU A 211 -6.94 7.37 24.09
N GLN A 212 -7.63 6.24 24.06
CA GLN A 212 -7.44 5.21 23.04
C GLN A 212 -7.90 5.69 21.66
N ASP A 213 -9.09 6.27 21.56
CA ASP A 213 -9.64 6.77 20.31
C ASP A 213 -8.90 8.05 19.88
N ALA A 214 -8.48 8.89 20.82
CA ALA A 214 -7.67 10.07 20.54
C ALA A 214 -6.28 9.67 19.97
N GLU A 215 -5.61 8.67 20.55
CA GLU A 215 -4.34 8.15 20.04
C GLU A 215 -4.49 7.51 18.65
N ALA A 216 -5.56 6.78 18.41
CA ALA A 216 -5.85 6.20 17.10
C ALA A 216 -6.00 7.25 16.00
N HIS A 217 -6.65 8.40 16.32
CA HIS A 217 -6.78 9.52 15.42
C HIS A 217 -5.41 10.15 15.08
N ILE A 218 -4.57 10.41 16.09
CA ILE A 218 -3.22 10.97 15.87
C ILE A 218 -2.41 10.04 14.96
N ARG A 219 -2.37 8.74 15.25
CA ARG A 219 -1.64 7.77 14.43
C ARG A 219 -2.09 7.77 12.98
N PHE A 220 -3.38 7.88 12.73
CA PHE A 220 -3.91 7.92 11.36
C PHE A 220 -3.41 9.12 10.55
N TYR A 221 -3.22 10.27 11.20
CA TYR A 221 -2.78 11.50 10.52
C TYR A 221 -1.26 11.70 10.51
N ASP A 222 -0.52 11.06 11.41
CA ASP A 222 0.94 11.16 11.50
C ASP A 222 1.68 10.14 10.61
N GLU A 223 1.07 8.99 10.34
CA GLU A 223 1.62 7.92 9.49
C GLU A 223 1.07 7.98 8.05
#